data_f9ab18115514f2e0b4210b077e901f96
#
_entry.id   f9ab18115514f2e0b4210b077e901f96
#
_cell.length_a   1.000
_cell.length_b   1.000
_cell.length_c   1.000
_cell.angle_alpha   90.00
_cell.angle_beta   90.00
_cell.angle_gamma   90.00
#
_symmetry.space_group_name_H-M   'P 1'
#
loop_
_entity.id
_entity.type
_entity.pdbx_description
1 polymer ?
#
loop_
_entity_poly.entity_id
_entity_poly.type
_entity_poly.pdbx_seq_one_letter_code
_entity_poly.pdbx_strand_id
1 'polypeptide(L)'
;MPSIKPDKWIKKMAREHRMIEPFEDRQVRAGVVSYGLSSYGYDIRVADEFKVFTNINNTLIDPKNFDPRSFVDIKAETCIVPPNSFALARTVEYFRIPRDVLTVCLGKSTYARCGIIVNVTPFEPEWEGTATLEISNTTPLPAKIYANEGIAQVLFFQSDEVCAVSYGDKKGKYQKQLDVTLPKL
;
A
#
# COMPACT_ATOMS: atom_id res chain seq x y z
N MET A 1 -0.71 17.96 -21.35
CA MET A 1 -1.91 18.01 -20.49
C MET A 1 -1.52 17.65 -19.08
N PRO A 2 -2.18 18.12 -18.01
CA PRO A 2 -1.75 17.82 -16.66
C PRO A 2 -1.86 16.32 -16.37
N SER A 3 -0.77 15.73 -15.90
CA SER A 3 -0.65 14.32 -15.61
C SER A 3 -1.20 13.95 -14.23
N ILE A 4 -0.93 14.76 -13.17
CA ILE A 4 -1.42 14.51 -11.81
C ILE A 4 -2.92 14.81 -11.69
N LYS A 5 -3.66 13.94 -10.99
CA LYS A 5 -5.13 14.01 -10.89
C LYS A 5 -5.60 14.61 -9.57
N PRO A 6 -6.53 15.61 -9.60
CA PRO A 6 -7.10 16.24 -8.42
C PRO A 6 -8.21 15.39 -7.80
N ASP A 7 -8.62 15.79 -6.59
CA ASP A 7 -9.71 15.20 -5.81
C ASP A 7 -11.00 14.95 -6.60
N LYS A 8 -11.42 15.92 -7.42
CA LYS A 8 -12.63 15.80 -8.27
C LYS A 8 -12.55 14.60 -9.21
N TRP A 9 -11.40 14.40 -9.83
CA TRP A 9 -11.18 13.28 -10.74
C TRP A 9 -11.13 11.96 -9.96
N ILE A 10 -10.39 11.92 -8.84
CA ILE A 10 -10.27 10.71 -8.00
C ILE A 10 -11.67 10.30 -7.49
N LYS A 11 -12.47 11.24 -7.00
CA LYS A 11 -13.85 11.01 -6.54
C LYS A 11 -14.74 10.46 -7.66
N LYS A 12 -14.65 11.02 -8.86
CA LYS A 12 -15.36 10.52 -10.04
C LYS A 12 -14.99 9.07 -10.34
N MET A 13 -13.70 8.78 -10.47
CA MET A 13 -13.21 7.45 -10.78
C MET A 13 -13.55 6.40 -9.72
N ALA A 14 -13.47 6.78 -8.44
CA ALA A 14 -13.86 5.89 -7.34
C ALA A 14 -15.36 5.54 -7.38
N ARG A 15 -16.23 6.52 -7.66
CA ARG A 15 -17.69 6.33 -7.64
C ARG A 15 -18.23 5.65 -8.91
N GLU A 16 -17.76 6.08 -10.09
CA GLU A 16 -18.29 5.61 -11.37
C GLU A 16 -17.60 4.32 -11.86
N HIS A 17 -16.32 4.15 -11.52
CA HIS A 17 -15.49 3.02 -12.01
C HIS A 17 -14.97 2.11 -10.88
N ARG A 18 -15.34 2.37 -9.61
CA ARG A 18 -14.90 1.60 -8.45
C ARG A 18 -13.37 1.50 -8.36
N MET A 19 -12.66 2.58 -8.76
CA MET A 19 -11.20 2.60 -8.78
C MET A 19 -10.59 2.37 -7.39
N ILE A 20 -11.27 2.82 -6.32
CA ILE A 20 -10.89 2.66 -4.91
C ILE A 20 -12.11 2.15 -4.15
N GLU A 21 -12.00 1.04 -3.41
CA GLU A 21 -13.13 0.45 -2.69
C GLU A 21 -12.66 -0.27 -1.41
N PRO A 22 -13.17 0.09 -0.21
CA PRO A 22 -14.12 1.17 0.06
C PRO A 22 -13.48 2.56 -0.14
N PHE A 23 -14.29 3.54 -0.54
CA PHE A 23 -13.84 4.91 -0.81
C PHE A 23 -14.37 5.88 0.25
N GLU A 24 -13.46 6.62 0.90
CA GLU A 24 -13.79 7.73 1.81
C GLU A 24 -13.62 9.05 1.06
N ASP A 25 -14.71 9.78 0.85
CA ASP A 25 -14.76 10.93 -0.06
C ASP A 25 -14.29 12.26 0.55
N ARG A 26 -13.75 12.20 1.77
CA ARG A 26 -13.14 13.31 2.51
C ARG A 26 -12.07 12.78 3.45
N GLN A 27 -11.25 13.67 4.00
CA GLN A 27 -10.28 13.27 5.00
C GLN A 27 -10.91 13.05 6.38
N VAL A 28 -10.73 11.86 6.93
CA VAL A 28 -11.03 11.52 8.33
C VAL A 28 -9.77 11.81 9.16
N ARG A 29 -9.91 12.60 10.26
CA ARG A 29 -8.77 13.08 11.05
C ARG A 29 -8.95 12.96 12.57
N ALA A 30 -10.19 12.80 13.04
CA ALA A 30 -10.51 12.88 14.47
C ALA A 30 -10.01 11.62 15.20
N GLY A 31 -8.95 11.76 16.01
CA GLY A 31 -8.43 10.69 16.86
C GLY A 31 -7.66 9.58 16.14
N VAL A 32 -7.37 9.73 14.83
CA VAL A 32 -6.71 8.72 14.00
C VAL A 32 -5.59 9.33 13.16
N VAL A 33 -4.66 8.50 12.70
CA VAL A 33 -3.77 8.89 11.61
C VAL A 33 -4.62 9.03 10.35
N SER A 34 -4.70 10.25 9.81
CA SER A 34 -5.71 10.63 8.82
C SER A 34 -5.67 9.78 7.55
N TYR A 35 -6.87 9.52 6.97
CA TYR A 35 -7.05 8.78 5.72
C TYR A 35 -8.19 9.37 4.89
N GLY A 36 -8.32 8.90 3.65
CA GLY A 36 -9.36 9.33 2.72
C GLY A 36 -8.87 10.31 1.65
N LEU A 37 -9.80 10.97 0.96
CA LEU A 37 -9.53 11.83 -0.18
C LEU A 37 -8.73 13.08 0.22
N SER A 38 -7.63 13.33 -0.51
CA SER A 38 -6.76 14.50 -0.41
C SER A 38 -6.85 15.32 -1.71
N SER A 39 -6.24 16.53 -1.75
CA SER A 39 -6.32 17.43 -2.90
C SER A 39 -5.81 16.82 -4.22
N TYR A 40 -4.69 16.06 -4.19
CA TYR A 40 -4.07 15.40 -5.34
C TYR A 40 -3.64 13.97 -5.02
N GLY A 41 -4.45 13.23 -4.26
CA GLY A 41 -4.15 11.86 -3.87
C GLY A 41 -5.21 11.28 -2.96
N TYR A 42 -4.94 10.06 -2.49
CA TYR A 42 -5.78 9.35 -1.55
C TYR A 42 -4.92 8.73 -0.45
N ASP A 43 -5.22 9.08 0.80
CA ASP A 43 -4.55 8.51 1.96
C ASP A 43 -5.15 7.14 2.26
N ILE A 44 -4.37 6.08 2.04
CA ILE A 44 -4.78 4.69 2.20
C ILE A 44 -4.61 4.22 3.64
N ARG A 45 -5.42 3.23 4.02
CA ARG A 45 -5.38 2.59 5.33
C ARG A 45 -4.64 1.27 5.30
N VAL A 46 -3.95 0.94 6.38
CA VAL A 46 -3.43 -0.40 6.60
C VAL A 46 -4.52 -1.27 7.23
N ALA A 47 -4.68 -2.51 6.76
CA ALA A 47 -5.61 -3.49 7.34
C ALA A 47 -5.08 -4.04 8.69
N ASP A 48 -5.87 -4.87 9.36
CA ASP A 48 -5.57 -5.49 10.66
C ASP A 48 -4.74 -6.79 10.56
N GLU A 49 -4.27 -7.12 9.37
CA GLU A 49 -3.48 -8.32 9.07
C GLU A 49 -2.05 -7.94 8.73
N PHE A 50 -1.13 -8.47 9.52
CA PHE A 50 0.31 -8.16 9.43
C PHE A 50 1.12 -9.45 9.39
N LYS A 51 2.26 -9.40 8.68
CA LYS A 51 3.32 -10.41 8.75
C LYS A 51 4.57 -9.71 9.28
N VAL A 52 4.91 -9.98 10.54
CA VAL A 52 6.08 -9.37 11.19
C VAL A 52 7.31 -10.23 10.95
N PHE A 53 8.36 -9.62 10.42
CA PHE A 53 9.61 -10.32 10.14
C PHE A 53 10.26 -10.87 11.41
N THR A 54 10.77 -12.10 11.32
CA THR A 54 11.57 -12.77 12.34
C THR A 54 12.79 -13.44 11.71
N ASN A 55 13.92 -13.40 12.41
CA ASN A 55 15.17 -14.02 11.98
C ASN A 55 15.45 -15.39 12.63
N ILE A 56 14.47 -15.95 13.34
CA ILE A 56 14.67 -17.19 14.12
C ILE A 56 14.96 -18.39 13.20
N ASN A 57 14.34 -18.43 12.04
CA ASN A 57 14.36 -19.60 11.15
C ASN A 57 15.35 -19.47 9.99
N ASN A 58 15.95 -18.30 9.77
CA ASN A 58 16.79 -18.04 8.60
C ASN A 58 18.03 -17.21 8.94
N THR A 59 19.12 -17.51 8.26
CA THR A 59 20.39 -16.78 8.37
C THR A 59 20.64 -15.84 7.17
N LEU A 60 19.81 -15.93 6.14
CA LEU A 60 19.91 -15.16 4.90
C LEU A 60 18.52 -14.87 4.34
N ILE A 61 18.33 -13.67 3.81
CA ILE A 61 17.17 -13.32 3.00
C ILE A 61 17.52 -13.45 1.53
N ASP A 62 16.87 -14.39 0.86
CA ASP A 62 17.01 -14.60 -0.59
C ASP A 62 15.66 -14.38 -1.28
N PRO A 63 15.49 -13.33 -2.10
CA PRO A 63 14.23 -13.09 -2.80
C PRO A 63 13.88 -14.15 -3.83
N LYS A 64 14.84 -14.96 -4.27
CA LYS A 64 14.61 -16.09 -5.20
C LYS A 64 14.24 -17.38 -4.49
N ASN A 65 14.56 -17.49 -3.21
CA ASN A 65 14.25 -18.66 -2.38
C ASN A 65 13.77 -18.20 -1.00
N PHE A 66 12.71 -17.39 -0.99
CA PHE A 66 12.20 -16.79 0.22
C PHE A 66 11.50 -17.83 1.12
N ASP A 67 11.94 -17.93 2.37
CA ASP A 67 11.33 -18.82 3.36
C ASP A 67 10.15 -18.13 4.08
N PRO A 68 8.89 -18.61 3.90
CA PRO A 68 7.72 -18.03 4.55
C PRO A 68 7.80 -18.03 6.09
N ARG A 69 8.61 -18.92 6.69
CA ARG A 69 8.82 -18.97 8.14
C ARG A 69 9.60 -17.77 8.68
N SER A 70 10.07 -16.87 7.80
CA SER A 70 10.65 -15.58 8.18
C SER A 70 9.60 -14.58 8.66
N PHE A 71 8.32 -14.94 8.66
CA PHE A 71 7.25 -14.09 9.18
C PHE A 71 6.41 -14.77 10.24
N VAL A 72 5.92 -13.94 11.17
CA VAL A 72 4.87 -14.29 12.12
C VAL A 72 3.61 -13.52 11.73
N ASP A 73 2.51 -14.26 11.54
CA ASP A 73 1.21 -13.68 11.22
C ASP A 73 0.56 -13.09 12.48
N ILE A 74 0.10 -11.84 12.37
CA ILE A 74 -0.58 -11.12 13.45
C ILE A 74 -1.86 -10.52 12.89
N LYS A 75 -2.98 -10.75 13.57
CA LYS A 75 -4.23 -10.04 13.33
C LYS A 75 -4.61 -9.26 14.57
N ALA A 76 -4.54 -7.92 14.50
CA ALA A 76 -4.74 -7.05 15.66
C ALA A 76 -5.05 -5.60 15.26
N GLU A 77 -5.64 -4.84 16.17
CA GLU A 77 -5.87 -3.39 16.02
C GLU A 77 -4.56 -2.58 15.96
N THR A 78 -3.49 -3.13 16.51
CA THR A 78 -2.15 -2.52 16.45
C THR A 78 -1.09 -3.57 16.20
N CYS A 79 -0.10 -3.24 15.38
CA CYS A 79 1.08 -4.06 15.16
C CYS A 79 2.31 -3.39 15.78
N ILE A 80 3.13 -4.17 16.48
CA ILE A 80 4.44 -3.72 16.98
C ILE A 80 5.51 -4.26 16.05
N VAL A 81 6.14 -3.36 15.31
CA VAL A 81 7.30 -3.69 14.45
C VAL A 81 8.58 -3.59 15.29
N PRO A 82 9.36 -4.68 15.42
CA PRO A 82 10.59 -4.68 16.21
C PRO A 82 11.61 -3.62 15.73
N PRO A 83 12.57 -3.24 16.58
CA PRO A 83 13.64 -2.33 16.20
C PRO A 83 14.43 -2.84 14.99
N ASN A 84 14.78 -1.95 14.06
CA ASN A 84 15.56 -2.27 12.86
C ASN A 84 15.03 -3.48 12.07
N SER A 85 13.70 -3.63 12.04
CA SER A 85 12.99 -4.74 11.39
C SER A 85 11.87 -4.19 10.51
N PHE A 86 11.08 -5.07 9.93
CA PHE A 86 9.97 -4.68 9.08
C PHE A 86 8.77 -5.62 9.23
N ALA A 87 7.64 -5.15 8.74
CA ALA A 87 6.43 -5.95 8.61
C ALA A 87 5.84 -5.77 7.20
N LEU A 88 5.16 -6.78 6.72
CA LEU A 88 4.27 -6.67 5.57
C LEU A 88 2.84 -6.53 6.08
N ALA A 89 2.05 -5.73 5.38
CA ALA A 89 0.61 -5.61 5.61
C ALA A 89 -0.08 -5.46 4.25
N ARG A 90 -1.40 -5.33 4.25
CA ARG A 90 -2.14 -4.96 3.04
C ARG A 90 -2.97 -3.71 3.26
N THR A 91 -3.39 -3.08 2.18
CA THR A 91 -4.36 -2.01 2.25
C THR A 91 -5.75 -2.52 2.64
N VAL A 92 -6.54 -1.69 3.32
CA VAL A 92 -8.00 -1.89 3.46
C VAL A 92 -8.65 -1.74 2.10
N GLU A 93 -8.20 -0.76 1.33
CA GLU A 93 -8.73 -0.43 0.01
C GLU A 93 -8.30 -1.47 -1.03
N TYR A 94 -9.26 -1.85 -1.87
CA TYR A 94 -9.05 -2.56 -3.12
C TYR A 94 -9.00 -1.55 -4.26
N PHE A 95 -8.03 -1.67 -5.15
CA PHE A 95 -7.81 -0.78 -6.27
C PHE A 95 -8.14 -1.44 -7.60
N ARG A 96 -8.61 -0.65 -8.57
CA ARG A 96 -8.74 -1.02 -10.00
C ARG A 96 -8.19 0.13 -10.82
N ILE A 97 -6.94 -0.01 -11.24
CA ILE A 97 -6.21 1.06 -11.92
C ILE A 97 -6.57 1.07 -13.41
N PRO A 98 -7.04 2.21 -13.95
CA PRO A 98 -7.33 2.33 -15.39
C PRO A 98 -6.07 2.13 -16.25
N ARG A 99 -6.28 1.75 -17.51
CA ARG A 99 -5.18 1.45 -18.46
C ARG A 99 -4.29 2.66 -18.78
N ASP A 100 -4.80 3.85 -18.65
CA ASP A 100 -4.09 5.12 -18.90
C ASP A 100 -3.56 5.79 -17.60
N VAL A 101 -3.58 5.06 -16.47
CA VAL A 101 -3.19 5.59 -15.16
C VAL A 101 -2.03 4.79 -14.57
N LEU A 102 -1.03 5.53 -14.08
CA LEU A 102 0.02 5.02 -13.20
C LEU A 102 -0.14 5.66 -11.82
N THR A 103 0.16 4.91 -10.76
CA THR A 103 0.17 5.46 -9.40
C THR A 103 1.58 5.56 -8.84
N VAL A 104 1.77 6.49 -7.91
CA VAL A 104 2.95 6.55 -7.04
C VAL A 104 2.46 6.55 -5.60
N CYS A 105 2.99 5.66 -4.77
CA CYS A 105 2.64 5.58 -3.36
C CYS A 105 3.80 6.07 -2.50
N LEU A 106 3.49 6.95 -1.54
CA LEU A 106 4.46 7.56 -0.63
C LEU A 106 4.01 7.35 0.82
N GLY A 107 4.95 7.01 1.70
CA GLY A 107 4.69 6.89 3.13
C GLY A 107 4.13 8.18 3.74
N LYS A 108 3.24 8.04 4.72
CA LYS A 108 2.61 9.17 5.39
C LYS A 108 3.59 9.91 6.29
N SER A 109 3.56 11.23 6.23
CA SER A 109 4.50 12.11 6.96
C SER A 109 4.49 11.91 8.47
N THR A 110 3.37 11.48 9.06
CA THR A 110 3.25 11.15 10.49
C THR A 110 4.21 10.02 10.87
N TYR A 111 4.18 8.92 10.12
CA TYR A 111 5.08 7.78 10.33
C TYR A 111 6.52 8.09 9.92
N ALA A 112 6.72 8.79 8.81
CA ALA A 112 8.06 9.17 8.34
C ALA A 112 8.84 9.98 9.39
N ARG A 113 8.17 10.90 10.11
CA ARG A 113 8.78 11.67 11.22
C ARG A 113 9.11 10.83 12.46
N CYS A 114 8.56 9.63 12.56
CA CYS A 114 8.88 8.66 13.60
C CYS A 114 9.93 7.63 13.14
N GLY A 115 10.57 7.83 11.98
CA GLY A 115 11.54 6.87 11.44
C GLY A 115 10.91 5.61 10.86
N ILE A 116 9.62 5.64 10.50
CA ILE A 116 8.93 4.54 9.85
C ILE A 116 8.84 4.83 8.35
N ILE A 117 9.39 3.92 7.57
CA ILE A 117 9.36 4.00 6.11
C ILE A 117 8.29 3.04 5.60
N VAL A 118 7.41 3.54 4.74
CA VAL A 118 6.45 2.70 4.01
C VAL A 118 6.85 2.74 2.54
N ASN A 119 7.19 1.58 2.01
CA ASN A 119 7.51 1.39 0.61
C ASN A 119 6.37 0.64 -0.07
N VAL A 120 6.00 1.07 -1.25
CA VAL A 120 5.04 0.38 -2.11
C VAL A 120 5.43 0.66 -3.56
N THR A 121 5.56 -0.37 -4.37
CA THR A 121 5.84 -0.18 -5.79
C THR A 121 4.63 0.46 -6.51
N PRO A 122 4.82 1.16 -7.62
CA PRO A 122 3.72 1.75 -8.38
C PRO A 122 2.64 0.73 -8.74
N PHE A 123 1.36 1.08 -8.61
CA PHE A 123 0.30 0.28 -9.20
C PHE A 123 0.27 0.60 -10.69
N GLU A 124 0.62 -0.39 -11.49
CA GLU A 124 0.70 -0.27 -12.95
C GLU A 124 -0.70 -0.22 -13.60
N PRO A 125 -0.79 0.25 -14.86
CA PRO A 125 -2.03 0.18 -15.65
C PRO A 125 -2.69 -1.20 -15.65
N GLU A 126 -4.00 -1.24 -15.38
CA GLU A 126 -4.83 -2.46 -15.28
C GLU A 126 -4.45 -3.42 -14.14
N TRP A 127 -3.61 -2.98 -13.20
CA TRP A 127 -3.46 -3.71 -11.94
C TRP A 127 -4.71 -3.53 -11.08
N GLU A 128 -5.16 -4.61 -10.45
CA GLU A 128 -6.20 -4.56 -9.43
C GLU A 128 -5.85 -5.47 -8.24
N GLY A 129 -6.31 -5.10 -7.06
CA GLY A 129 -6.06 -5.83 -5.82
C GLY A 129 -5.97 -4.93 -4.59
N THR A 130 -5.72 -5.56 -3.43
CA THR A 130 -5.20 -4.87 -2.24
C THR A 130 -3.69 -4.76 -2.37
N ALA A 131 -3.10 -3.60 -2.07
CA ALA A 131 -1.65 -3.45 -2.17
C ALA A 131 -0.96 -4.05 -0.94
N THR A 132 0.13 -4.76 -1.15
CA THR A 132 1.05 -5.12 -0.07
C THR A 132 1.87 -3.88 0.30
N LEU A 133 1.95 -3.61 1.61
CA LEU A 133 2.67 -2.50 2.22
C LEU A 133 3.91 -3.04 2.90
N GLU A 134 5.09 -2.54 2.56
CA GLU A 134 6.35 -2.85 3.21
C GLU A 134 6.66 -1.76 4.25
N ILE A 135 6.48 -2.07 5.54
CA ILE A 135 6.59 -1.13 6.66
C ILE A 135 7.88 -1.41 7.41
N SER A 136 8.88 -0.54 7.24
CA SER A 136 10.19 -0.67 7.88
C SER A 136 10.32 0.25 9.08
N ASN A 137 10.73 -0.31 10.22
CA ASN A 137 11.11 0.44 11.42
C ASN A 137 12.64 0.64 11.40
N THR A 138 13.08 1.85 11.10
CA THR A 138 14.52 2.20 11.06
C THR A 138 15.06 2.68 12.40
N THR A 139 14.25 2.63 13.47
CA THR A 139 14.62 3.13 14.79
C THR A 139 15.11 2.00 15.71
N PRO A 140 15.87 2.31 16.76
CA PRO A 140 16.30 1.33 17.77
C PRO A 140 15.20 0.96 18.77
N LEU A 141 13.97 1.49 18.61
CA LEU A 141 12.82 1.22 19.49
C LEU A 141 11.72 0.48 18.72
N PRO A 142 10.89 -0.33 19.39
CA PRO A 142 9.68 -0.89 18.79
C PRO A 142 8.75 0.22 18.29
N ALA A 143 8.20 0.06 17.08
CA ALA A 143 7.28 1.02 16.47
C ALA A 143 5.86 0.47 16.43
N LYS A 144 4.87 1.30 16.76
CA LYS A 144 3.45 0.94 16.72
C LYS A 144 2.79 1.42 15.44
N ILE A 145 2.12 0.50 14.75
CA ILE A 145 1.28 0.75 13.58
C ILE A 145 -0.17 0.51 13.97
N TYR A 146 -1.06 1.43 13.61
CA TYR A 146 -2.50 1.35 13.91
C TYR A 146 -3.27 0.81 12.70
N ALA A 147 -3.97 -0.31 12.88
CA ALA A 147 -4.83 -0.89 11.85
C ALA A 147 -6.03 0.03 11.56
N ASN A 148 -6.53 -0.03 10.33
CA ASN A 148 -7.65 0.75 9.81
C ASN A 148 -7.42 2.28 9.81
N GLU A 149 -6.18 2.72 10.03
CA GLU A 149 -5.76 4.11 9.96
C GLU A 149 -4.84 4.38 8.77
N GLY A 150 -4.62 5.67 8.47
CA GLY A 150 -3.81 6.10 7.33
C GLY A 150 -2.35 5.71 7.47
N ILE A 151 -1.75 5.15 6.41
CA ILE A 151 -0.36 4.66 6.42
C ILE A 151 0.49 5.27 5.28
N ALA A 152 -0.12 5.54 4.15
CA ALA A 152 0.55 6.05 2.96
C ALA A 152 -0.42 6.87 2.11
N GLN A 153 0.10 7.60 1.11
CA GLN A 153 -0.69 8.35 0.14
C GLN A 153 -0.41 7.86 -1.26
N VAL A 154 -1.47 7.62 -2.03
CA VAL A 154 -1.42 7.27 -3.45
C VAL A 154 -1.70 8.50 -4.29
N LEU A 155 -0.79 8.81 -5.22
CA LEU A 155 -0.92 9.84 -6.25
C LEU A 155 -1.29 9.16 -7.58
N PHE A 156 -2.16 9.79 -8.36
CA PHE A 156 -2.64 9.25 -9.64
C PHE A 156 -2.15 10.13 -10.79
N PHE A 157 -1.46 9.51 -11.75
CA PHE A 157 -0.95 10.14 -12.95
C PHE A 157 -1.61 9.53 -14.17
N GLN A 158 -2.33 10.34 -14.93
CA GLN A 158 -2.93 9.88 -16.19
C GLN A 158 -2.03 10.27 -17.36
N SER A 159 -1.70 9.30 -18.20
CA SER A 159 -0.99 9.53 -19.45
C SER A 159 -1.93 10.09 -20.52
N ASP A 160 -1.41 10.85 -21.47
CA ASP A 160 -2.10 11.31 -22.68
C ASP A 160 -2.17 10.21 -23.76
N GLU A 161 -1.37 9.15 -23.63
CA GLU A 161 -1.44 7.97 -24.47
C GLU A 161 -1.59 6.70 -23.62
N VAL A 162 -2.34 5.75 -24.12
CA VAL A 162 -2.53 4.44 -23.48
C VAL A 162 -1.28 3.58 -23.72
N CYS A 163 -0.80 2.91 -22.69
CA CYS A 163 0.36 2.01 -22.82
C CYS A 163 0.05 0.83 -23.76
N ALA A 164 1.04 0.45 -24.57
CA ALA A 164 0.92 -0.69 -25.48
C ALA A 164 0.71 -2.01 -24.74
N VAL A 165 1.39 -2.19 -23.58
CA VAL A 165 1.31 -3.41 -22.78
C VAL A 165 1.08 -3.03 -21.31
N SER A 166 -0.06 -3.44 -20.74
CA SER A 166 -0.43 -3.20 -19.36
C SER A 166 0.04 -4.31 -18.41
N TYR A 167 -0.16 -4.11 -17.11
CA TYR A 167 0.06 -5.17 -16.10
C TYR A 167 -0.89 -6.36 -16.29
N GLY A 168 -2.13 -6.08 -16.71
CA GLY A 168 -3.10 -7.11 -17.05
C GLY A 168 -2.66 -7.96 -18.25
N ASP A 169 -2.14 -7.33 -19.31
CA ASP A 169 -1.62 -8.01 -20.51
C ASP A 169 -0.43 -8.93 -20.18
N LYS A 170 0.47 -8.47 -19.27
CA LYS A 170 1.63 -9.25 -18.80
C LYS A 170 1.24 -10.42 -17.90
N LYS A 171 -0.03 -10.55 -17.47
CA LYS A 171 -0.48 -11.49 -16.44
C LYS A 171 0.38 -11.38 -15.18
N GLY A 172 0.59 -10.16 -14.73
CA GLY A 172 1.50 -9.83 -13.65
C GLY A 172 1.23 -10.66 -12.38
N LYS A 173 2.29 -11.09 -11.72
CA LYS A 173 2.26 -12.08 -10.61
C LYS A 173 1.51 -11.64 -9.34
N TYR A 174 1.22 -10.35 -9.21
CA TYR A 174 0.48 -9.78 -8.07
C TYR A 174 -0.92 -9.28 -8.46
N GLN A 175 -1.47 -9.75 -9.59
CA GLN A 175 -2.81 -9.40 -10.04
C GLN A 175 -3.87 -10.03 -9.14
N LYS A 176 -4.89 -9.25 -8.76
CA LYS A 176 -6.05 -9.66 -7.95
C LYS A 176 -5.71 -10.23 -6.58
N GLN A 177 -4.60 -9.78 -5.99
CA GLN A 177 -4.27 -10.19 -4.64
C GLN A 177 -5.25 -9.60 -3.62
N LEU A 178 -5.63 -10.41 -2.62
CA LEU A 178 -6.54 -10.03 -1.54
C LEU A 178 -5.87 -10.07 -0.17
N ASP A 179 -4.76 -10.81 -0.06
CA ASP A 179 -4.02 -11.03 1.17
C ASP A 179 -2.62 -10.40 1.10
N VAL A 180 -1.93 -10.39 2.24
CA VAL A 180 -0.51 -10.01 2.30
C VAL A 180 0.31 -11.02 1.51
N THR A 181 0.74 -10.61 0.33
CA THR A 181 1.44 -11.50 -0.62
C THR A 181 2.95 -11.46 -0.37
N LEU A 182 3.55 -12.64 -0.23
CA LEU A 182 5.00 -12.82 -0.13
C LEU A 182 5.69 -12.68 -1.50
N PRO A 183 7.04 -12.52 -1.53
CA PRO A 183 7.77 -12.45 -2.78
C PRO A 183 7.47 -13.63 -3.71
N LYS A 184 7.23 -13.33 -4.99
CA LYS A 184 7.03 -14.33 -6.07
C LYS A 184 8.05 -14.08 -7.16
N LEU A 185 8.54 -15.12 -7.80
CA LEU A 185 9.37 -15.06 -9.01
C LEU A 185 8.54 -14.96 -10.28
#